data_7749c7296d31b74fa49e7a6075b1072c
#
_entry.id   7749c7296d31b74fa49e7a6075b1072c
#
_cell.length_a   1.000
_cell.length_b   1.000
_cell.length_c   1.000
_cell.angle_alpha   90.00
_cell.angle_beta   90.00
_cell.angle_gamma   90.00
#
_symmetry.space_group_name_H-M   'P 1'
#
loop_
_entity.id
_entity.type
_entity.pdbx_description
1 polymer ?
#
loop_
_entity_poly.entity_id
_entity_poly.type
_entity_poly.pdbx_seq_one_letter_code
_entity_poly.pdbx_strand_id
1 'polypeptide(L)'
;MIQIENTPNPNSLKFISENKISSVGVQEYQKTNVEQIDNYFIKTLLNLDGVELILVSENFLSVKKKEDSKWDNLKPSIISYLNDY
;
A
#
# COMPACT_ATOMS: atom_id res chain seq x y z
N MET A 1 -15.25 -4.46 0.41
CA MET A 1 -14.88 -3.99 -0.95
C MET A 1 -13.82 -2.91 -0.85
N ILE A 2 -12.82 -2.95 -1.71
CA ILE A 2 -11.75 -1.96 -1.73
C ILE A 2 -12.10 -0.87 -2.72
N GLN A 3 -12.05 0.38 -2.28
CA GLN A 3 -12.24 1.53 -3.15
C GLN A 3 -10.89 2.16 -3.45
N ILE A 4 -10.73 2.68 -4.66
CA ILE A 4 -9.47 3.30 -5.08
C ILE A 4 -9.75 4.76 -5.39
N GLU A 5 -8.92 5.65 -4.81
CA GLU A 5 -8.98 7.08 -5.08
C GLU A 5 -7.66 7.56 -5.64
N ASN A 6 -7.74 8.45 -6.62
CA ASN A 6 -6.57 9.12 -7.15
C ASN A 6 -6.04 10.13 -6.13
N THR A 7 -4.74 10.39 -6.21
CA THR A 7 -4.09 11.43 -5.41
C THR A 7 -3.50 12.46 -6.36
N PRO A 8 -3.05 13.63 -5.85
CA PRO A 8 -2.37 14.61 -6.69
C PRO A 8 -1.11 14.07 -7.37
N ASN A 9 -0.48 13.04 -6.77
CA ASN A 9 0.70 12.41 -7.36
C ASN A 9 0.26 11.20 -8.19
N PRO A 10 0.52 11.17 -9.53
CA PRO A 10 0.12 10.05 -10.37
C PRO A 10 0.80 8.73 -10.02
N ASN A 11 1.89 8.78 -9.25
CA ASN A 11 2.59 7.58 -8.78
C ASN A 11 2.04 7.07 -7.45
N SER A 12 1.02 7.71 -6.89
CA SER A 12 0.41 7.29 -5.64
C SER A 12 -1.08 7.06 -5.83
N LEU A 13 -1.59 5.98 -5.26
CA LEU A 13 -3.02 5.68 -5.20
C LEU A 13 -3.42 5.36 -3.76
N LYS A 14 -4.64 5.73 -3.42
CA LYS A 14 -5.21 5.48 -2.11
C LYS A 14 -6.19 4.30 -2.21
N PHE A 15 -5.97 3.31 -1.36
CA PHE A 15 -6.80 2.10 -1.30
C PHE A 15 -7.57 2.13 0.01
N ILE A 16 -8.89 2.22 -0.07
CA ILE A 16 -9.76 2.38 1.09
C ILE A 16 -10.42 1.04 1.39
N SER A 17 -10.29 0.59 2.64
CA SER A 17 -10.86 -0.68 3.10
C SER A 17 -12.03 -0.42 4.04
N GLU A 18 -13.02 -1.30 4.01
CA GLU A 18 -14.11 -1.31 5.00
C GLU A 18 -13.61 -1.79 6.35
N ASN A 19 -12.54 -2.58 6.36
CA ASN A 19 -11.97 -3.14 7.56
C ASN A 19 -10.86 -2.22 8.09
N LYS A 20 -10.69 -2.26 9.40
CA LYS A 20 -9.63 -1.49 10.04
C LYS A 20 -8.27 -2.09 9.68
N ILE A 21 -7.37 -1.26 9.16
CA ILE A 21 -6.04 -1.70 8.74
C ILE A 21 -5.01 -1.43 9.85
N SER A 22 -5.11 -0.30 10.53
CA SER A 22 -4.17 0.08 11.58
C SER A 22 -4.91 0.63 12.78
N SER A 23 -4.42 0.32 13.97
CA SER A 23 -4.98 0.83 15.23
C SER A 23 -4.10 1.90 15.86
N VAL A 24 -2.97 2.25 15.25
CA VAL A 24 -1.97 3.14 15.84
C VAL A 24 -1.82 4.48 15.12
N GLY A 25 -2.78 4.83 14.25
CA GLY A 25 -2.72 6.07 13.50
C GLY A 25 -1.95 5.94 12.20
N VAL A 26 -1.50 7.07 11.66
CA VAL A 26 -0.82 7.10 10.37
C VAL A 26 0.64 6.69 10.53
N GLN A 27 1.09 5.75 9.71
CA GLN A 27 2.48 5.30 9.68
C GLN A 27 2.97 5.19 8.25
N GLU A 28 4.22 5.58 8.02
CA GLU A 28 4.86 5.53 6.72
C GLU A 28 5.96 4.48 6.73
N TYR A 29 6.02 3.68 5.65
CA TYR A 29 7.01 2.62 5.48
C TYR A 29 7.65 2.75 4.11
N GLN A 30 8.97 2.65 4.05
CA GLN A 30 9.73 2.75 2.81
C GLN A 30 10.42 1.44 2.48
N LYS A 31 10.52 1.13 1.19
CA LYS A 31 11.18 -0.10 0.74
C LYS A 31 12.63 -0.19 1.20
N THR A 32 13.31 0.95 1.33
CA THR A 32 14.69 0.98 1.79
C THR A 32 14.86 0.42 3.20
N ASN A 33 13.76 0.39 3.98
CA ASN A 33 13.77 -0.09 5.37
C ASN A 33 13.01 -1.41 5.53
N VAL A 34 12.70 -2.10 4.43
CA VAL A 34 11.83 -3.28 4.46
C VAL A 34 12.34 -4.39 5.38
N GLU A 35 13.64 -4.55 5.47
CA GLU A 35 14.24 -5.59 6.32
C GLU A 35 14.01 -5.34 7.81
N GLN A 36 13.73 -4.10 8.19
CA GLN A 36 13.52 -3.70 9.59
C GLN A 36 12.06 -3.70 10.00
N ILE A 37 11.15 -4.03 9.06
CA ILE A 37 9.72 -4.00 9.32
C ILE A 37 9.26 -5.37 9.84
N ASP A 38 8.67 -5.37 11.04
CA ASP A 38 8.19 -6.60 11.68
C ASP A 38 6.81 -7.03 11.17
N ASN A 39 5.98 -6.07 10.73
CA ASN A 39 4.64 -6.38 10.28
C ASN A 39 4.68 -7.09 8.93
N TYR A 40 4.30 -8.36 8.93
CA TYR A 40 4.38 -9.21 7.73
C TYR A 40 3.50 -8.69 6.60
N PHE A 41 2.33 -8.16 6.91
CA PHE A 41 1.42 -7.60 5.92
C PHE A 41 2.07 -6.43 5.17
N ILE A 42 2.63 -5.49 5.91
CA ILE A 42 3.31 -4.32 5.32
C ILE A 42 4.56 -4.76 4.56
N LYS A 43 5.33 -5.67 5.14
CA LYS A 43 6.55 -6.16 4.51
C LYS A 43 6.28 -6.82 3.17
N THR A 44 5.21 -7.63 3.09
CA THR A 44 4.82 -8.28 1.85
C THR A 44 4.40 -7.26 0.78
N LEU A 45 3.62 -6.25 1.17
CA LEU A 45 3.22 -5.20 0.24
C LEU A 45 4.43 -4.42 -0.29
N LEU A 46 5.36 -4.06 0.60
CA LEU A 46 6.56 -3.34 0.18
C LEU A 46 7.46 -4.15 -0.73
N ASN A 47 7.43 -5.47 -0.60
CA ASN A 47 8.24 -6.34 -1.44
C ASN A 47 7.64 -6.60 -2.82
N LEU A 48 6.42 -6.13 -3.08
CA LEU A 48 5.87 -6.19 -4.43
C LEU A 48 6.76 -5.36 -5.37
N ASP A 49 7.03 -5.92 -6.54
CA ASP A 49 7.85 -5.23 -7.53
C ASP A 49 7.17 -3.94 -7.96
N GLY A 50 7.88 -2.84 -7.87
CA GLY A 50 7.35 -1.53 -8.25
C GLY A 50 6.82 -0.69 -7.10
N VAL A 51 6.65 -1.24 -5.92
CA VAL A 51 6.23 -0.47 -4.75
C VAL A 51 7.44 0.18 -4.09
N GLU A 52 7.34 1.47 -3.80
CA GLU A 52 8.42 2.22 -3.13
C GLU A 52 8.10 2.56 -1.69
N LEU A 53 6.83 2.92 -1.42
CA LEU A 53 6.45 3.47 -0.14
C LEU A 53 5.00 3.17 0.13
N ILE A 54 4.67 2.88 1.39
CA ILE A 54 3.31 2.68 1.84
C ILE A 54 3.05 3.59 3.04
N LEU A 55 1.93 4.31 2.99
CA LEU A 55 1.43 5.07 4.12
C LEU A 55 0.15 4.39 4.57
N VAL A 56 0.11 3.96 5.83
CA VAL A 56 -1.02 3.22 6.39
C VAL A 56 -1.78 4.10 7.35
N SER A 57 -3.10 4.10 7.25
CA SER A 57 -3.99 4.75 8.21
C SER A 57 -5.03 3.75 8.70
N GLU A 58 -6.00 4.22 9.45
CA GLU A 58 -6.99 3.33 10.08
C GLU A 58 -7.79 2.53 9.05
N ASN A 59 -8.29 3.20 8.00
CA ASN A 59 -9.17 2.58 7.02
C ASN A 59 -8.63 2.60 5.60
N PHE A 60 -7.41 3.10 5.39
CA PHE A 60 -6.85 3.15 4.04
C PHE A 60 -5.34 2.98 4.07
N LEU A 61 -4.81 2.63 2.93
CA LEU A 61 -3.37 2.76 2.72
C LEU A 61 -3.13 3.44 1.38
N SER A 62 -2.07 4.22 1.34
CA SER A 62 -1.62 4.89 0.13
C SER A 62 -0.34 4.20 -0.33
N VAL A 63 -0.31 3.84 -1.60
CA VAL A 63 0.85 3.14 -2.18
C VAL A 63 1.49 4.05 -3.20
N LYS A 64 2.78 4.29 -3.04
CA LYS A 64 3.58 5.00 -4.04
C LYS A 64 4.39 3.99 -4.82
N LYS A 65 4.21 3.99 -6.14
CA LYS A 65 4.95 3.11 -7.03
C LYS A 65 6.17 3.81 -7.62
N LYS A 66 7.09 3.03 -8.15
CA LYS A 66 8.18 3.56 -8.96
C LYS A 66 7.60 4.19 -10.22
N GLU A 67 8.27 5.23 -10.70
CA GLU A 67 7.80 5.99 -11.85
C GLU A 67 7.63 5.12 -13.10
N ASP A 68 8.50 4.15 -13.29
CA ASP A 68 8.48 3.26 -14.46
C ASP A 68 7.58 2.03 -14.29
N SER A 69 6.95 1.87 -13.14
CA SER A 69 6.00 0.78 -12.92
C SER A 69 4.60 1.19 -13.35
N LYS A 70 3.74 0.20 -13.61
CA LYS A 70 2.38 0.46 -14.09
C LYS A 70 1.34 -0.02 -13.08
N TRP A 71 0.34 0.83 -12.84
CA TRP A 71 -0.76 0.49 -11.94
C TRP A 71 -1.54 -0.72 -12.42
N ASP A 72 -1.64 -0.95 -13.72
CA ASP A 72 -2.35 -2.11 -14.26
C ASP A 72 -1.77 -3.44 -13.75
N ASN A 73 -0.48 -3.45 -13.43
CA ASN A 73 0.18 -4.62 -12.87
C ASN A 73 0.07 -4.68 -11.35
N LEU A 74 0.05 -3.52 -10.69
CA LEU A 74 0.07 -3.45 -9.23
C LEU A 74 -1.32 -3.51 -8.59
N LYS A 75 -2.32 -2.87 -9.19
CA LYS A 75 -3.66 -2.82 -8.61
C LYS A 75 -4.23 -4.19 -8.25
N PRO A 76 -4.22 -5.17 -9.17
CA PRO A 76 -4.80 -6.48 -8.83
C PRO A 76 -4.12 -7.14 -7.64
N SER A 77 -2.81 -7.04 -7.56
CA SER A 77 -2.05 -7.64 -6.46
C SER A 77 -2.36 -6.99 -5.13
N ILE A 78 -2.43 -5.66 -5.13
CA ILE A 78 -2.72 -4.91 -3.90
C ILE A 78 -4.15 -5.17 -3.43
N ILE A 79 -5.10 -5.14 -4.35
CA ILE A 79 -6.51 -5.38 -4.03
C ILE A 79 -6.70 -6.80 -3.47
N SER A 80 -6.11 -7.78 -4.13
CA SER A 80 -6.19 -9.17 -3.67
C SER A 80 -5.64 -9.32 -2.26
N TYR A 81 -4.51 -8.68 -2.01
CA TYR A 81 -3.87 -8.75 -0.71
C TYR A 81 -4.70 -8.09 0.40
N LEU A 82 -5.30 -6.94 0.09
CA LEU A 82 -6.17 -6.24 1.04
C LEU A 82 -7.46 -7.02 1.33
N ASN A 83 -8.01 -7.70 0.34
CA ASN A 83 -9.21 -8.51 0.53
C ASN A 83 -8.95 -9.72 1.43
N ASP A 84 -7.73 -10.22 1.47
CA ASP A 84 -7.34 -11.35 2.31
C ASP A 84 -6.93 -10.93 3.73
N TYR A 85 -6.83 -9.64 3.96
CA TYR A 85 -6.46 -9.10 5.27
C TYR A 85 -7.67 -9.07 6.21
#